data_f913a1040b69658b152ba129e1cb9687
#
_entry.id   f913a1040b69658b152ba129e1cb9687
#
_cell.length_a   1.000
_cell.length_b   1.000
_cell.length_c   1.000
_cell.angle_alpha   90.00
_cell.angle_beta   90.00
_cell.angle_gamma   90.00
#
_symmetry.space_group_name_H-M   'P 1'
#
loop_
_entity.id
_entity.type
_entity.pdbx_description
1 polymer ?
#
loop_
_entity_poly.entity_id
_entity_poly.type
_entity_poly.pdbx_seq_one_letter_code
_entity_poly.pdbx_strand_id
1 'polypeptide(L)'
;MSAPLHPTVLITGSGKGIGAATAKVLARMNWRICINFRSDNSSAEALTEELSTLTEVICVQADVAIEEQVLALFAQIDTAFGGLTHLVNNAGILLPQMPLLEMDAERVNRMLTTNVTSQFLCAREAAKRMLKLSTSVDRAIVNVSSGAARTGSPNEYVDYAASKGAIDTLTKGLSIELAPAGIRVNAVRPGLIHTDIHAKGGEHDRVERLKNRIPLGRGGEPDEVARAIAWLLSTDASFVTGSIMDVTGGL
;
A
#
# COMPACT_ATOMS: atom_id res chain seq x y z
N MET A 1 1.57 29.49 18.08
CA MET A 1 1.92 28.07 17.84
C MET A 1 0.81 27.50 16.99
N SER A 2 1.08 27.07 15.77
CA SER A 2 0.10 26.34 14.95
C SER A 2 -0.26 25.04 15.66
N ALA A 3 -1.55 24.66 15.66
CA ALA A 3 -1.98 23.37 16.19
C ALA A 3 -1.14 22.24 15.57
N PRO A 4 -0.84 21.18 16.33
CA PRO A 4 -0.10 20.05 15.78
C PRO A 4 -0.87 19.51 14.57
N LEU A 5 -0.17 19.32 13.46
CA LEU A 5 -0.75 18.80 12.24
C LEU A 5 -1.30 17.38 12.52
N HIS A 6 -2.60 17.17 12.36
CA HIS A 6 -3.18 15.83 12.50
C HIS A 6 -2.50 14.88 11.49
N PRO A 7 -2.14 13.66 11.89
CA PRO A 7 -1.63 12.68 10.95
C PRO A 7 -2.60 12.49 9.78
N THR A 8 -2.10 12.72 8.57
CA THR A 8 -2.88 12.64 7.33
C THR A 8 -2.26 11.59 6.42
N VAL A 9 -3.04 10.60 6.02
CA VAL A 9 -2.56 9.48 5.22
C VAL A 9 -3.32 9.35 3.90
N LEU A 10 -2.57 9.13 2.83
CA LEU A 10 -3.08 8.59 1.57
C LEU A 10 -2.90 7.07 1.58
N ILE A 11 -3.96 6.33 1.29
CA ILE A 11 -3.89 4.88 1.09
C ILE A 11 -4.33 4.58 -0.34
N THR A 12 -3.41 4.16 -1.20
CA THR A 12 -3.75 3.87 -2.59
C THR A 12 -4.45 2.51 -2.72
N GLY A 13 -5.47 2.43 -3.59
CA GLY A 13 -6.23 1.20 -3.78
C GLY A 13 -6.97 0.72 -2.52
N SER A 14 -7.51 1.63 -1.73
CA SER A 14 -8.05 1.36 -0.39
C SER A 14 -9.55 1.03 -0.32
N GLY A 15 -10.23 0.89 -1.46
CA GLY A 15 -11.66 0.50 -1.46
C GLY A 15 -11.94 -0.90 -0.90
N LYS A 16 -10.96 -1.80 -0.89
CA LYS A 16 -11.09 -3.20 -0.45
C LYS A 16 -9.81 -3.76 0.19
N GLY A 17 -9.92 -4.97 0.76
CA GLY A 17 -8.79 -5.77 1.22
C GLY A 17 -7.91 -5.08 2.25
N ILE A 18 -6.59 -5.21 2.09
CA ILE A 18 -5.60 -4.67 3.02
C ILE A 18 -5.71 -3.14 3.14
N GLY A 19 -5.93 -2.44 2.01
CA GLY A 19 -6.07 -0.99 2.01
C GLY A 19 -7.26 -0.51 2.83
N ALA A 20 -8.43 -1.14 2.67
CA ALA A 20 -9.63 -0.81 3.46
C ALA A 20 -9.45 -1.14 4.94
N ALA A 21 -8.86 -2.29 5.26
CA ALA A 21 -8.54 -2.65 6.64
C ALA A 21 -7.57 -1.64 7.28
N THR A 22 -6.55 -1.19 6.52
CA THR A 22 -5.61 -0.17 6.98
C THR A 22 -6.33 1.16 7.26
N ALA A 23 -7.24 1.59 6.37
CA ALA A 23 -8.05 2.78 6.57
C ALA A 23 -8.87 2.69 7.86
N LYS A 24 -9.52 1.54 8.12
CA LYS A 24 -10.29 1.29 9.35
C LYS A 24 -9.43 1.36 10.62
N VAL A 25 -8.24 0.77 10.59
CA VAL A 25 -7.32 0.81 11.74
C VAL A 25 -6.90 2.26 12.03
N LEU A 26 -6.47 3.01 11.01
CA LEU A 26 -5.98 4.37 11.16
C LEU A 26 -7.11 5.36 11.53
N ALA A 27 -8.34 5.16 11.03
CA ALA A 27 -9.50 5.94 11.42
C ALA A 27 -9.80 5.86 12.93
N ARG A 28 -9.71 4.64 13.52
CA ARG A 28 -9.85 4.44 14.97
C ARG A 28 -8.72 5.09 15.77
N MET A 29 -7.59 5.41 15.14
CA MET A 29 -6.49 6.17 15.72
C MET A 29 -6.62 7.69 15.47
N ASN A 30 -7.78 8.14 14.96
CA ASN A 30 -8.10 9.54 14.65
C ASN A 30 -7.15 10.17 13.59
N TRP A 31 -6.74 9.40 12.59
CA TRP A 31 -5.96 9.91 11.45
C TRP A 31 -6.91 10.42 10.38
N ARG A 32 -6.58 11.52 9.71
CA ARG A 32 -7.25 11.98 8.49
C ARG A 32 -6.90 11.06 7.33
N ILE A 33 -7.91 10.63 6.56
CA ILE A 33 -7.71 9.57 5.56
C ILE A 33 -8.13 10.03 4.17
N CYS A 34 -7.24 9.91 3.22
CA CYS A 34 -7.58 9.91 1.81
C CYS A 34 -7.71 8.47 1.31
N ILE A 35 -8.93 8.06 1.01
CA ILE A 35 -9.24 6.81 0.32
C ILE A 35 -9.03 7.06 -1.18
N ASN A 36 -8.19 6.24 -1.81
CA ASN A 36 -8.06 6.25 -3.26
C ASN A 36 -8.56 4.92 -3.85
N PHE A 37 -9.30 5.02 -4.92
CA PHE A 37 -9.77 3.89 -5.71
C PHE A 37 -9.69 4.19 -7.21
N ARG A 38 -9.69 3.14 -8.06
CA ARG A 38 -9.67 3.30 -9.51
C ARG A 38 -11.06 3.17 -10.14
N SER A 39 -11.78 2.11 -9.83
CA SER A 39 -13.02 1.75 -10.54
C SER A 39 -14.17 1.27 -9.67
N ASP A 40 -13.93 0.85 -8.43
CA ASP A 40 -14.98 0.35 -7.53
C ASP A 40 -15.47 1.48 -6.63
N ASN A 41 -16.38 2.28 -7.17
CA ASN A 41 -16.94 3.43 -6.48
C ASN A 41 -17.79 3.02 -5.27
N SER A 42 -18.63 2.00 -5.42
CA SER A 42 -19.56 1.60 -4.35
C SER A 42 -18.86 1.14 -3.07
N SER A 43 -17.79 0.36 -3.20
CA SER A 43 -17.01 -0.06 -2.03
C SER A 43 -16.24 1.09 -1.39
N ALA A 44 -15.73 2.02 -2.18
CA ALA A 44 -15.02 3.19 -1.68
C ALA A 44 -15.97 4.18 -0.99
N GLU A 45 -17.16 4.41 -1.52
CA GLU A 45 -18.20 5.24 -0.91
C GLU A 45 -18.69 4.65 0.42
N ALA A 46 -19.03 3.36 0.45
CA ALA A 46 -19.45 2.69 1.68
C ALA A 46 -18.39 2.76 2.78
N LEU A 47 -17.11 2.56 2.41
CA LEU A 47 -16.01 2.72 3.36
C LEU A 47 -15.87 4.16 3.84
N THR A 48 -16.03 5.14 2.96
CA THR A 48 -15.97 6.57 3.30
C THR A 48 -17.08 6.93 4.29
N GLU A 49 -18.31 6.47 4.05
CA GLU A 49 -19.45 6.70 4.95
C GLU A 49 -19.17 6.10 6.35
N GLU A 50 -18.70 4.85 6.40
CA GLU A 50 -18.33 4.20 7.66
C GLU A 50 -17.28 5.01 8.43
N LEU A 51 -16.20 5.43 7.76
CA LEU A 51 -15.07 6.08 8.43
C LEU A 51 -15.33 7.55 8.76
N SER A 52 -16.21 8.24 8.04
CA SER A 52 -16.58 9.63 8.31
C SER A 52 -17.25 9.82 9.67
N THR A 53 -17.73 8.74 10.29
CA THR A 53 -18.23 8.76 11.67
C THR A 53 -17.11 8.81 12.71
N LEU A 54 -15.87 8.52 12.32
CA LEU A 54 -14.71 8.41 13.22
C LEU A 54 -13.71 9.55 13.03
N THR A 55 -13.52 10.02 11.79
CA THR A 55 -12.49 10.99 11.45
C THR A 55 -12.82 11.74 10.15
N GLU A 56 -11.97 12.72 9.78
CA GLU A 56 -12.06 13.39 8.48
C GLU A 56 -11.58 12.45 7.36
N VAL A 57 -12.43 12.22 6.37
CA VAL A 57 -12.16 11.33 5.24
C VAL A 57 -12.50 12.03 3.92
N ILE A 58 -11.63 11.90 2.94
CA ILE A 58 -11.96 12.17 1.54
C ILE A 58 -11.80 10.91 0.70
N CYS A 59 -12.59 10.81 -0.35
CA CYS A 59 -12.56 9.69 -1.29
C CYS A 59 -12.25 10.23 -2.69
N VAL A 60 -11.15 9.76 -3.30
CA VAL A 60 -10.68 10.30 -4.57
C VAL A 60 -10.49 9.17 -5.58
N GLN A 61 -11.23 9.25 -6.68
CA GLN A 61 -11.03 8.36 -7.82
C GLN A 61 -9.79 8.79 -8.61
N ALA A 62 -8.81 7.90 -8.74
CA ALA A 62 -7.64 8.11 -9.59
C ALA A 62 -6.99 6.76 -9.92
N ASP A 63 -6.56 6.58 -11.16
CA ASP A 63 -5.61 5.53 -11.53
C ASP A 63 -4.19 6.04 -11.22
N VAL A 64 -3.60 5.49 -10.16
CA VAL A 64 -2.27 5.89 -9.71
C VAL A 64 -1.12 5.44 -10.65
N ALA A 65 -1.45 4.70 -11.70
CA ALA A 65 -0.53 4.39 -12.80
C ALA A 65 -0.43 5.53 -13.84
N ILE A 66 -1.29 6.56 -13.74
CA ILE A 66 -1.34 7.71 -14.64
C ILE A 66 -0.89 8.96 -13.90
N GLU A 67 0.22 9.55 -14.33
CA GLU A 67 0.89 10.66 -13.62
C GLU A 67 -0.03 11.86 -13.40
N GLU A 68 -0.79 12.28 -14.42
CA GLU A 68 -1.72 13.41 -14.33
C GLU A 68 -2.80 13.18 -13.26
N GLN A 69 -3.28 11.93 -13.13
CA GLN A 69 -4.27 11.58 -12.11
C GLN A 69 -3.64 11.53 -10.70
N VAL A 70 -2.39 11.12 -10.59
CA VAL A 70 -1.64 11.21 -9.32
C VAL A 70 -1.49 12.67 -8.90
N LEU A 71 -1.08 13.56 -9.80
CA LEU A 71 -0.96 14.99 -9.50
C LEU A 71 -2.29 15.59 -9.02
N ALA A 72 -3.40 15.27 -9.70
CA ALA A 72 -4.74 15.72 -9.33
C ALA A 72 -5.19 15.15 -7.96
N LEU A 73 -4.91 13.87 -7.68
CA LEU A 73 -5.19 13.24 -6.39
C LEU A 73 -4.48 13.98 -5.25
N PHE A 74 -3.20 14.25 -5.39
CA PHE A 74 -2.44 14.95 -4.36
C PHE A 74 -2.85 16.41 -4.20
N ALA A 75 -3.30 17.10 -5.27
CA ALA A 75 -3.85 18.45 -5.17
C ALA A 75 -5.18 18.48 -4.36
N GLN A 76 -6.02 17.45 -4.49
CA GLN A 76 -7.22 17.33 -3.67
C GLN A 76 -6.89 17.12 -2.19
N ILE A 77 -5.86 16.32 -1.87
CA ILE A 77 -5.38 16.15 -0.50
C ILE A 77 -4.88 17.48 0.07
N ASP A 78 -4.10 18.24 -0.70
CA ASP A 78 -3.61 19.56 -0.29
C ASP A 78 -4.77 20.52 0.02
N THR A 79 -5.82 20.51 -0.82
CA THR A 79 -7.00 21.36 -0.63
C THR A 79 -7.81 20.95 0.61
N ALA A 80 -8.02 19.65 0.81
CA ALA A 80 -8.88 19.16 1.89
C ALA A 80 -8.20 19.19 3.25
N PHE A 81 -6.92 18.82 3.31
CA PHE A 81 -6.21 18.59 4.57
C PHE A 81 -5.04 19.54 4.82
N GLY A 82 -4.67 20.36 3.84
CA GLY A 82 -3.52 21.26 3.94
C GLY A 82 -2.16 20.57 3.82
N GLY A 83 -2.12 19.29 3.47
CA GLY A 83 -0.90 18.53 3.25
C GLY A 83 -1.00 17.05 3.63
N LEU A 84 0.10 16.32 3.44
CA LEU A 84 0.19 14.89 3.66
C LEU A 84 1.39 14.58 4.56
N THR A 85 1.18 13.76 5.59
CA THR A 85 2.23 13.29 6.49
C THR A 85 2.65 11.84 6.23
N HIS A 86 1.73 11.01 5.74
CA HIS A 86 1.96 9.57 5.58
C HIS A 86 1.40 9.04 4.25
N LEU A 87 2.05 8.01 3.71
CA LEU A 87 1.61 7.32 2.50
C LEU A 87 1.62 5.80 2.72
N VAL A 88 0.55 5.13 2.30
CA VAL A 88 0.51 3.69 2.11
C VAL A 88 0.37 3.39 0.62
N ASN A 89 1.44 2.95 0.00
CA ASN A 89 1.45 2.46 -1.37
C ASN A 89 0.92 1.03 -1.41
N ASN A 90 -0.40 0.88 -1.47
CA ASN A 90 -1.07 -0.41 -1.44
C ASN A 90 -1.63 -0.84 -2.81
N ALA A 91 -1.91 0.10 -3.71
CA ALA A 91 -2.45 -0.23 -5.03
C ALA A 91 -1.58 -1.25 -5.77
N GLY A 92 -2.22 -2.24 -6.36
CA GLY A 92 -1.58 -3.27 -7.15
C GLY A 92 -2.57 -4.24 -7.76
N ILE A 93 -2.13 -4.96 -8.78
CA ILE A 93 -2.90 -5.99 -9.46
C ILE A 93 -2.18 -7.32 -9.41
N LEU A 94 -2.96 -8.39 -9.50
CA LEU A 94 -2.54 -9.73 -9.84
C LEU A 94 -3.33 -10.15 -11.09
N LEU A 95 -2.66 -10.66 -12.10
CA LEU A 95 -3.30 -11.17 -13.33
C LEU A 95 -3.44 -12.69 -13.22
N PRO A 96 -4.29 -13.33 -14.04
CA PRO A 96 -4.42 -14.79 -14.03
C PRO A 96 -3.07 -15.50 -14.16
N GLN A 97 -2.97 -16.68 -13.53
CA GLN A 97 -1.74 -17.51 -13.58
C GLN A 97 -1.31 -17.75 -15.01
N MET A 98 0.02 -17.65 -15.25
CA MET A 98 0.59 -17.84 -16.56
C MET A 98 2.09 -18.19 -16.47
N PRO A 99 2.57 -19.22 -17.14
CA PRO A 99 4.01 -19.50 -17.23
C PRO A 99 4.71 -18.46 -18.11
N LEU A 100 6.01 -18.21 -17.84
CA LEU A 100 6.79 -17.19 -18.54
C LEU A 100 6.71 -17.29 -20.09
N LEU A 101 6.72 -18.51 -20.62
CA LEU A 101 6.71 -18.73 -22.08
C LEU A 101 5.43 -18.27 -22.78
N GLU A 102 4.36 -18.02 -22.03
CA GLU A 102 3.08 -17.54 -22.55
C GLU A 102 2.86 -16.03 -22.32
N MET A 103 3.77 -15.39 -21.55
CA MET A 103 3.65 -13.97 -21.22
C MET A 103 4.07 -13.11 -22.41
N ASP A 104 3.21 -12.19 -22.80
CA ASP A 104 3.53 -11.15 -23.77
C ASP A 104 4.03 -9.85 -23.09
N ALA A 105 4.54 -8.94 -23.91
CA ALA A 105 5.07 -7.67 -23.44
C ALA A 105 3.97 -6.76 -22.85
N GLU A 106 2.75 -6.84 -23.35
CA GLU A 106 1.61 -6.03 -22.86
C GLU A 106 1.30 -6.41 -21.40
N ARG A 107 1.22 -7.71 -21.10
CA ARG A 107 1.03 -8.21 -19.73
C ARG A 107 2.12 -7.73 -18.77
N VAL A 108 3.39 -7.88 -19.18
CA VAL A 108 4.55 -7.46 -18.37
C VAL A 108 4.51 -5.95 -18.13
N ASN A 109 4.30 -5.16 -19.18
CA ASN A 109 4.21 -3.71 -19.07
C ASN A 109 3.05 -3.28 -18.17
N ARG A 110 1.88 -3.87 -18.31
CA ARG A 110 0.72 -3.60 -17.46
C ARG A 110 1.02 -3.90 -15.99
N MET A 111 1.68 -5.04 -15.71
CA MET A 111 2.08 -5.42 -14.35
C MET A 111 3.04 -4.40 -13.75
N LEU A 112 4.10 -4.03 -14.48
CA LEU A 112 5.10 -3.08 -14.01
C LEU A 112 4.54 -1.66 -13.86
N THR A 113 3.76 -1.20 -14.83
CA THR A 113 3.14 0.12 -14.77
C THR A 113 2.21 0.25 -13.56
N THR A 114 1.36 -0.76 -13.32
CA THR A 114 0.40 -0.69 -12.22
C THR A 114 1.06 -0.93 -10.86
N ASN A 115 1.98 -1.89 -10.73
CA ASN A 115 2.52 -2.28 -9.44
C ASN A 115 3.80 -1.54 -9.04
N VAL A 116 4.55 -1.02 -10.01
CA VAL A 116 5.86 -0.38 -9.76
C VAL A 116 5.80 1.11 -10.05
N THR A 117 5.50 1.52 -11.29
CA THR A 117 5.50 2.94 -11.67
C THR A 117 4.57 3.76 -10.78
N SER A 118 3.38 3.24 -10.46
CA SER A 118 2.44 3.90 -9.56
C SER A 118 3.04 4.23 -8.18
N GLN A 119 3.81 3.30 -7.61
CA GLN A 119 4.42 3.51 -6.30
C GLN A 119 5.55 4.55 -6.34
N PHE A 120 6.32 4.62 -7.43
CA PHE A 120 7.29 5.70 -7.65
C PHE A 120 6.59 7.06 -7.73
N LEU A 121 5.53 7.18 -8.52
CA LEU A 121 4.78 8.43 -8.68
C LEU A 121 4.19 8.91 -7.35
N CYS A 122 3.52 8.02 -6.63
CA CYS A 122 2.93 8.37 -5.33
C CYS A 122 4.00 8.69 -4.28
N ALA A 123 5.08 7.92 -4.19
CA ALA A 123 6.17 8.18 -3.26
C ALA A 123 6.84 9.54 -3.53
N ARG A 124 7.08 9.87 -4.81
CA ARG A 124 7.63 11.16 -5.23
C ARG A 124 6.75 12.33 -4.79
N GLU A 125 5.44 12.26 -5.08
CA GLU A 125 4.52 13.34 -4.73
C GLU A 125 4.28 13.46 -3.22
N ALA A 126 4.29 12.34 -2.48
CA ALA A 126 4.26 12.34 -1.03
C ALA A 126 5.52 12.98 -0.44
N ALA A 127 6.71 12.56 -0.89
CA ALA A 127 7.99 13.11 -0.42
C ALA A 127 8.08 14.61 -0.65
N LYS A 128 7.68 15.14 -1.83
CA LYS A 128 7.64 16.59 -2.10
C LYS A 128 6.81 17.37 -1.09
N ARG A 129 5.73 16.80 -0.58
CA ARG A 129 4.86 17.44 0.43
C ARG A 129 5.44 17.30 1.82
N MET A 130 5.90 16.11 2.17
CA MET A 130 6.53 15.82 3.45
C MET A 130 7.78 16.67 3.70
N LEU A 131 8.57 16.97 2.65
CA LEU A 131 9.74 17.85 2.73
C LEU A 131 9.41 19.32 3.07
N LYS A 132 8.18 19.77 2.84
CA LYS A 132 7.71 21.11 3.19
C LYS A 132 7.27 21.23 4.66
N LEU A 133 7.10 20.11 5.35
CA LEU A 133 6.66 20.07 6.74
C LEU A 133 7.86 20.27 7.68
N SER A 134 7.58 20.76 8.90
CA SER A 134 8.58 20.82 9.96
C SER A 134 9.17 19.44 10.25
N THR A 135 10.44 19.37 10.59
CA THR A 135 11.11 18.11 10.99
C THR A 135 10.57 17.52 12.27
N SER A 136 9.82 18.28 13.07
CA SER A 136 9.13 17.80 14.27
C SER A 136 7.85 17.00 13.96
N VAL A 137 7.36 17.02 12.72
CA VAL A 137 6.21 16.22 12.28
C VAL A 137 6.68 14.83 11.91
N ASP A 138 6.05 13.79 12.47
CA ASP A 138 6.33 12.40 12.04
C ASP A 138 5.86 12.17 10.61
N ARG A 139 6.70 11.51 9.82
CA ARG A 139 6.47 11.29 8.39
C ARG A 139 6.94 9.91 7.99
N ALA A 140 6.07 9.14 7.36
CA ALA A 140 6.44 7.81 6.92
C ALA A 140 5.74 7.38 5.63
N ILE A 141 6.41 6.50 4.90
CA ILE A 141 5.88 5.78 3.73
C ILE A 141 5.95 4.29 4.04
N VAL A 142 4.85 3.58 3.82
CA VAL A 142 4.82 2.12 3.87
C VAL A 142 4.39 1.58 2.51
N ASN A 143 5.25 0.76 1.92
CA ASN A 143 4.99 0.09 0.64
C ASN A 143 4.43 -1.32 0.89
N VAL A 144 3.38 -1.71 0.19
CA VAL A 144 2.85 -3.07 0.24
C VAL A 144 3.49 -3.91 -0.85
N SER A 145 4.48 -4.69 -0.46
CA SER A 145 5.15 -5.70 -1.27
C SER A 145 4.37 -7.04 -1.24
N SER A 146 5.04 -8.16 -1.24
CA SER A 146 4.44 -9.51 -1.14
C SER A 146 5.51 -10.55 -0.78
N GLY A 147 5.11 -11.64 -0.13
CA GLY A 147 5.92 -12.84 -0.01
C GLY A 147 6.38 -13.41 -1.35
N ALA A 148 5.65 -13.12 -2.43
CA ALA A 148 6.04 -13.49 -3.80
C ALA A 148 7.41 -12.92 -4.21
N ALA A 149 7.81 -11.76 -3.70
CA ALA A 149 9.14 -11.18 -3.94
C ALA A 149 10.29 -12.10 -3.51
N ARG A 150 10.06 -12.95 -2.50
CA ARG A 150 11.04 -13.93 -2.00
C ARG A 150 10.99 -15.26 -2.73
N THR A 151 9.78 -15.70 -3.09
CA THR A 151 9.57 -17.04 -3.68
C THR A 151 9.73 -17.05 -5.19
N GLY A 152 9.61 -15.88 -5.86
CA GLY A 152 9.62 -15.76 -7.31
C GLY A 152 8.35 -16.26 -8.00
N SER A 153 7.42 -16.93 -7.27
CA SER A 153 6.15 -17.50 -7.78
C SER A 153 6.29 -18.19 -9.14
N PRO A 154 7.21 -19.19 -9.28
CA PRO A 154 7.49 -19.84 -10.57
C PRO A 154 6.24 -20.53 -11.12
N ASN A 155 6.08 -20.48 -12.45
CA ASN A 155 4.97 -21.06 -13.23
C ASN A 155 3.58 -20.46 -12.95
N GLU A 156 3.47 -19.49 -12.05
CA GLU A 156 2.21 -18.84 -11.68
C GLU A 156 2.22 -17.34 -11.96
N TYR A 157 3.11 -16.59 -11.28
CA TYR A 157 3.08 -15.13 -11.23
C TYR A 157 4.50 -14.53 -11.21
N VAL A 158 5.39 -14.97 -12.07
CA VAL A 158 6.79 -14.48 -12.07
C VAL A 158 6.88 -12.97 -12.33
N ASP A 159 5.99 -12.42 -13.16
CA ASP A 159 5.84 -11.00 -13.43
C ASP A 159 5.42 -10.20 -12.20
N TYR A 160 4.44 -10.70 -11.44
CA TYR A 160 4.02 -10.13 -10.17
C TYR A 160 5.15 -10.18 -9.13
N ALA A 161 5.79 -11.33 -8.99
CA ALA A 161 6.91 -11.50 -8.06
C ALA A 161 8.05 -10.51 -8.36
N ALA A 162 8.40 -10.35 -9.65
CA ALA A 162 9.39 -9.37 -10.10
C ALA A 162 8.97 -7.94 -9.76
N SER A 163 7.68 -7.60 -9.98
CA SER A 163 7.15 -6.28 -9.60
C SER A 163 7.28 -6.02 -8.09
N LYS A 164 7.04 -7.03 -7.25
CA LYS A 164 7.15 -6.90 -5.79
C LYS A 164 8.60 -6.89 -5.30
N GLY A 165 9.52 -7.58 -6.00
CA GLY A 165 10.96 -7.44 -5.78
C GLY A 165 11.47 -6.02 -6.08
N ALA A 166 10.93 -5.38 -7.13
CA ALA A 166 11.22 -3.97 -7.41
C ALA A 166 10.78 -3.04 -6.26
N ILE A 167 9.64 -3.32 -5.61
CA ILE A 167 9.16 -2.54 -4.45
C ILE A 167 10.07 -2.71 -3.24
N ASP A 168 10.60 -3.90 -3.01
CA ASP A 168 11.57 -4.13 -1.94
C ASP A 168 12.84 -3.27 -2.14
N THR A 169 13.36 -3.24 -3.36
CA THR A 169 14.52 -2.43 -3.72
C THR A 169 14.21 -0.92 -3.64
N LEU A 170 13.04 -0.49 -4.13
CA LEU A 170 12.56 0.89 -4.01
C LEU A 170 12.50 1.33 -2.55
N THR A 171 11.92 0.48 -1.69
CA THR A 171 11.84 0.76 -0.24
C THR A 171 13.22 0.99 0.36
N LYS A 172 14.19 0.14 0.02
CA LYS A 172 15.56 0.27 0.52
C LYS A 172 16.22 1.56 0.02
N GLY A 173 16.09 1.87 -1.27
CA GLY A 173 16.65 3.11 -1.85
C GLY A 173 16.07 4.36 -1.20
N LEU A 174 14.75 4.47 -1.17
CA LEU A 174 14.06 5.63 -0.58
C LEU A 174 14.31 5.78 0.92
N SER A 175 14.48 4.67 1.66
CA SER A 175 14.77 4.74 3.10
C SER A 175 16.10 5.43 3.41
N ILE A 176 17.09 5.30 2.52
CA ILE A 176 18.40 5.94 2.65
C ILE A 176 18.32 7.39 2.16
N GLU A 177 17.68 7.61 1.00
CA GLU A 177 17.58 8.91 0.36
C GLU A 177 16.78 9.92 1.19
N LEU A 178 15.69 9.48 1.85
CA LEU A 178 14.78 10.36 2.58
C LEU A 178 15.05 10.43 4.09
N ALA A 179 15.90 9.56 4.64
CA ALA A 179 16.25 9.56 6.07
C ALA A 179 16.84 10.89 6.57
N PRO A 180 17.75 11.58 5.83
CA PRO A 180 18.26 12.88 6.26
C PRO A 180 17.17 13.94 6.45
N ALA A 181 16.05 13.78 5.75
CA ALA A 181 14.89 14.67 5.90
C ALA A 181 13.93 14.20 7.01
N GLY A 182 14.22 13.11 7.71
CA GLY A 182 13.38 12.56 8.76
C GLY A 182 12.13 11.85 8.23
N ILE A 183 12.14 11.34 7.00
CA ILE A 183 11.05 10.55 6.43
C ILE A 183 11.45 9.07 6.48
N ARG A 184 10.68 8.26 7.19
CA ARG A 184 10.91 6.81 7.28
C ARG A 184 10.23 6.10 6.10
N VAL A 185 10.89 5.11 5.53
CA VAL A 185 10.31 4.32 4.43
C VAL A 185 10.52 2.85 4.73
N ASN A 186 9.41 2.10 4.83
CA ASN A 186 9.40 0.68 5.12
C ASN A 186 8.47 -0.06 4.17
N ALA A 187 8.49 -1.39 4.21
CA ALA A 187 7.53 -2.21 3.50
C ALA A 187 6.98 -3.33 4.38
N VAL A 188 5.80 -3.81 4.00
CA VAL A 188 5.27 -5.11 4.46
C VAL A 188 5.25 -6.08 3.30
N ARG A 189 5.53 -7.36 3.56
CA ARG A 189 5.31 -8.48 2.63
C ARG A 189 4.19 -9.36 3.16
N PRO A 190 2.94 -9.14 2.74
CA PRO A 190 1.85 -10.04 3.06
C PRO A 190 2.09 -11.43 2.44
N GLY A 191 1.70 -12.47 3.17
CA GLY A 191 1.63 -13.84 2.66
C GLY A 191 0.30 -14.12 1.96
N LEU A 192 -0.27 -15.29 2.25
CA LEU A 192 -1.60 -15.67 1.78
C LEU A 192 -2.67 -15.03 2.68
N ILE A 193 -3.27 -13.94 2.22
CA ILE A 193 -4.24 -13.13 2.96
C ILE A 193 -5.62 -13.29 2.31
N HIS A 194 -6.67 -13.42 3.11
CA HIS A 194 -8.06 -13.49 2.65
C HIS A 194 -8.51 -12.16 2.03
N THR A 195 -8.31 -12.02 0.72
CA THR A 195 -8.68 -10.85 -0.10
C THR A 195 -9.11 -11.27 -1.49
N ASP A 196 -9.82 -10.40 -2.19
CA ASP A 196 -10.28 -10.63 -3.58
C ASP A 196 -9.13 -10.70 -4.60
N ILE A 197 -7.88 -10.41 -4.22
CA ILE A 197 -6.75 -10.38 -5.15
C ILE A 197 -6.50 -11.77 -5.76
N HIS A 198 -6.70 -12.84 -4.98
CA HIS A 198 -6.50 -14.20 -5.45
C HIS A 198 -7.56 -14.60 -6.49
N ALA A 199 -8.81 -14.19 -6.29
CA ALA A 199 -9.89 -14.39 -7.24
C ALA A 199 -9.58 -13.69 -8.58
N LYS A 200 -9.08 -12.46 -8.54
CA LYS A 200 -8.62 -11.72 -9.74
C LYS A 200 -7.42 -12.39 -10.42
N GLY A 201 -6.59 -13.07 -9.64
CA GLY A 201 -5.50 -13.93 -10.14
C GLY A 201 -5.96 -15.28 -10.69
N GLY A 202 -7.28 -15.53 -10.76
CA GLY A 202 -7.85 -16.76 -11.30
C GLY A 202 -8.01 -17.91 -10.29
N GLU A 203 -7.76 -17.67 -9.00
CA GLU A 203 -7.79 -18.73 -7.99
C GLU A 203 -8.50 -18.27 -6.70
N HIS A 204 -9.81 -18.49 -6.62
CA HIS A 204 -10.65 -18.09 -5.48
C HIS A 204 -10.24 -18.78 -4.17
N ASP A 205 -9.94 -20.06 -4.22
CA ASP A 205 -9.67 -20.90 -3.04
C ASP A 205 -8.16 -21.02 -2.73
N ARG A 206 -7.34 -20.12 -3.26
CA ARG A 206 -5.87 -20.18 -3.12
C ARG A 206 -5.41 -20.29 -1.67
N VAL A 207 -5.99 -19.50 -0.79
CA VAL A 207 -5.62 -19.49 0.64
C VAL A 207 -5.93 -20.86 1.26
N GLU A 208 -7.12 -21.40 1.05
CA GLU A 208 -7.52 -22.69 1.58
C GLU A 208 -6.67 -23.84 1.02
N ARG A 209 -6.38 -23.82 -0.29
CA ARG A 209 -5.55 -24.85 -0.93
C ARG A 209 -4.13 -24.87 -0.37
N LEU A 210 -3.59 -23.72 -0.02
CA LEU A 210 -2.17 -23.55 0.38
C LEU A 210 -1.98 -23.42 1.90
N LYS A 211 -3.03 -23.37 2.71
CA LYS A 211 -2.95 -23.12 4.16
C LYS A 211 -2.02 -24.08 4.91
N ASN A 212 -1.96 -25.35 4.48
CA ASN A 212 -1.08 -26.35 5.09
C ASN A 212 0.43 -26.08 4.86
N ARG A 213 0.78 -25.16 3.96
CA ARG A 213 2.16 -24.69 3.75
C ARG A 213 2.53 -23.53 4.68
N ILE A 214 1.52 -22.92 5.33
CA ILE A 214 1.72 -21.81 6.26
C ILE A 214 2.00 -22.39 7.64
N PRO A 215 3.14 -22.09 8.27
CA PRO A 215 3.46 -22.62 9.61
C PRO A 215 2.40 -22.33 10.68
N LEU A 216 1.71 -21.18 10.62
CA LEU A 216 0.58 -20.89 11.52
C LEU A 216 -0.71 -21.64 11.15
N GLY A 217 -0.73 -22.48 10.11
CA GLY A 217 -1.82 -23.39 9.74
C GLY A 217 -3.08 -22.72 9.16
N ARG A 218 -3.03 -21.41 8.87
CA ARG A 218 -4.17 -20.64 8.33
C ARG A 218 -3.72 -19.49 7.42
N GLY A 219 -4.61 -19.01 6.60
CA GLY A 219 -4.44 -17.71 5.93
C GLY A 219 -4.43 -16.56 6.95
N GLY A 220 -3.87 -15.44 6.54
CA GLY A 220 -3.92 -14.20 7.30
C GLY A 220 -5.16 -13.38 6.95
N GLU A 221 -5.59 -12.54 7.89
CA GLU A 221 -6.68 -11.58 7.66
C GLU A 221 -6.11 -10.21 7.25
N PRO A 222 -6.83 -9.43 6.43
CA PRO A 222 -6.41 -8.07 6.06
C PRO A 222 -6.06 -7.18 7.25
N ASP A 223 -6.77 -7.34 8.36
CA ASP A 223 -6.59 -6.57 9.59
C ASP A 223 -5.24 -6.88 10.27
N GLU A 224 -4.69 -8.09 10.12
CA GLU A 224 -3.37 -8.45 10.66
C GLU A 224 -2.26 -7.69 9.91
N VAL A 225 -2.39 -7.56 8.58
CA VAL A 225 -1.46 -6.75 7.77
C VAL A 225 -1.63 -5.26 8.06
N ALA A 226 -2.89 -4.80 8.20
CA ALA A 226 -3.21 -3.41 8.49
C ALA A 226 -2.58 -2.92 9.81
N ARG A 227 -2.58 -3.75 10.85
CA ARG A 227 -1.92 -3.42 12.13
C ARG A 227 -0.40 -3.30 12.00
N ALA A 228 0.23 -4.15 11.19
CA ALA A 228 1.66 -4.03 10.91
C ALA A 228 1.97 -2.73 10.16
N ILE A 229 1.15 -2.37 9.17
CA ILE A 229 1.25 -1.09 8.45
C ILE A 229 1.09 0.09 9.42
N ALA A 230 0.05 0.07 10.26
CA ALA A 230 -0.21 1.13 11.22
C ALA A 230 0.95 1.32 12.21
N TRP A 231 1.54 0.22 12.71
CA TRP A 231 2.72 0.29 13.56
C TRP A 231 3.92 0.92 12.84
N LEU A 232 4.21 0.51 11.60
CA LEU A 232 5.31 1.08 10.81
C LEU A 232 5.11 2.58 10.50
N LEU A 233 3.86 3.05 10.42
CA LEU A 233 3.54 4.46 10.24
C LEU A 233 3.65 5.25 11.54
N SER A 234 3.46 4.63 12.71
CA SER A 234 3.42 5.30 14.00
C SER A 234 4.79 5.70 14.54
N THR A 235 4.79 6.56 15.55
CA THR A 235 6.02 6.96 16.28
C THR A 235 6.66 5.81 17.07
N ASP A 236 5.94 4.72 17.33
CA ASP A 236 6.51 3.51 17.96
C ASP A 236 7.56 2.85 17.07
N ALA A 237 7.51 3.10 15.75
CA ALA A 237 8.51 2.66 14.78
C ALA A 237 9.54 3.77 14.44
N SER A 238 9.76 4.74 15.33
CA SER A 238 10.61 5.94 15.07
C SER A 238 12.05 5.63 14.68
N PHE A 239 12.60 4.47 15.07
CA PHE A 239 13.94 4.04 14.68
C PHE A 239 13.95 2.95 13.61
N VAL A 240 12.81 2.77 12.91
CA VAL A 240 12.64 1.74 11.87
C VAL A 240 12.51 2.42 10.50
N THR A 241 13.52 2.26 9.66
CA THR A 241 13.51 2.65 8.25
C THR A 241 14.29 1.65 7.40
N GLY A 242 13.88 1.41 6.16
CA GLY A 242 14.47 0.42 5.28
C GLY A 242 14.18 -1.04 5.66
N SER A 243 13.26 -1.26 6.59
CA SER A 243 12.79 -2.60 6.96
C SER A 243 11.74 -3.10 5.98
N ILE A 244 11.79 -4.41 5.73
CA ILE A 244 10.78 -5.13 4.97
C ILE A 244 10.23 -6.21 5.90
N MET A 245 9.03 -5.99 6.43
CA MET A 245 8.41 -6.86 7.42
C MET A 245 7.59 -7.94 6.74
N ASP A 246 7.94 -9.19 6.98
CA ASP A 246 7.15 -10.33 6.53
C ASP A 246 5.92 -10.51 7.44
N VAL A 247 4.72 -10.49 6.85
CA VAL A 247 3.43 -10.75 7.50
C VAL A 247 2.82 -11.95 6.79
N THR A 248 3.43 -13.12 6.98
CA THR A 248 3.24 -14.31 6.14
C THR A 248 2.75 -15.53 6.89
N GLY A 249 2.64 -15.47 8.23
CA GLY A 249 2.37 -16.64 9.05
C GLY A 249 3.51 -17.66 9.09
N GLY A 250 4.75 -17.23 8.69
CA GLY A 250 5.97 -18.05 8.69
C GLY A 250 6.35 -18.63 7.32
N LEU A 251 5.62 -18.28 6.21
CA LEU A 251 6.02 -18.65 4.84
C LEU A 251 7.32 -17.98 4.43
#